data_637132e80f4b62aa5530a36e9830eeb9
#
_entry.id   637132e80f4b62aa5530a36e9830eeb9
#
_cell.length_a   1.000
_cell.length_b   1.000
_cell.length_c   1.000
_cell.angle_alpha   90.00
_cell.angle_beta   90.00
_cell.angle_gamma   90.00
#
_symmetry.space_group_name_H-M   'P 1'
#
loop_
_entity.id
_entity.type
_entity.pdbx_description
1 polymer ?
#
loop_
_entity_poly.entity_id
_entity_poly.type
_entity_poly.pdbx_seq_one_letter_code
_entity_poly.pdbx_strand_id
1 'polypeptide(L)'
;MDLKDKIRVIEGFPKEGISFKDVTTILKDNQAFRYAVDKIAENLKNKDIDLVVGPEARGFLFGAPVAYAIDAGFVPVRKAGKLPCDTLKTSYDLEYGKDVLEIHKDAVTPGTRVAIVDDLLATGGTLKSVIKLVEQLGGNVVTANFVIELTDLKGRKKLDNYDVFSLIQYNI
;
A
#
# COMPACT_ATOMS: atom_id res chain seq x y z
N MET A 1 -19.06 11.21 1.48
CA MET A 1 -19.19 9.92 2.22
C MET A 1 -18.09 9.88 3.27
N ASP A 2 -18.43 9.60 4.52
CA ASP A 2 -17.40 9.30 5.52
C ASP A 2 -17.12 7.79 5.50
N LEU A 3 -15.91 7.43 5.08
CA LEU A 3 -15.50 6.03 5.01
C LEU A 3 -15.29 5.40 6.40
N LYS A 4 -15.11 6.20 7.46
CA LYS A 4 -14.98 5.67 8.82
C LYS A 4 -16.23 4.90 9.24
N ASP A 5 -17.41 5.38 8.85
CA ASP A 5 -18.69 4.72 9.13
C ASP A 5 -18.84 3.36 8.43
N LYS A 6 -17.99 3.09 7.43
CA LYS A 6 -18.00 1.86 6.64
C LYS A 6 -16.98 0.83 7.12
N ILE A 7 -16.09 1.19 8.02
CA ILE A 7 -15.04 0.30 8.52
C ILE A 7 -15.53 -0.43 9.76
N ARG A 8 -15.41 -1.77 9.75
CA ARG A 8 -15.61 -2.58 10.93
C ARG A 8 -14.39 -2.48 11.84
N VAL A 9 -14.64 -2.08 13.08
CA VAL A 9 -13.60 -2.10 14.13
C VAL A 9 -13.77 -3.34 14.97
N ILE A 10 -12.70 -4.10 15.15
CA ILE A 10 -12.67 -5.35 15.92
C ILE A 10 -11.66 -5.17 17.05
N GLU A 11 -12.15 -5.07 18.27
CA GLU A 11 -11.29 -4.94 19.43
C GLU A 11 -10.70 -6.29 19.84
N GLY A 12 -9.41 -6.29 20.25
CA GLY A 12 -8.74 -7.49 20.71
C GLY A 12 -8.33 -8.46 19.60
N PHE A 13 -8.21 -8.04 18.35
CA PHE A 13 -7.80 -8.89 17.24
C PHE A 13 -6.50 -8.35 16.59
N PRO A 14 -5.50 -9.22 16.27
CA PRO A 14 -5.43 -10.67 16.51
C PRO A 14 -5.11 -11.04 17.96
N LYS A 15 -4.81 -10.05 18.79
CA LYS A 15 -4.54 -10.21 20.23
C LYS A 15 -5.09 -9.05 21.04
N GLU A 16 -5.26 -9.25 22.35
CA GLU A 16 -5.71 -8.23 23.27
C GLU A 16 -4.89 -6.93 23.16
N GLY A 17 -5.55 -5.77 23.24
CA GLY A 17 -4.95 -4.45 23.11
C GLY A 17 -4.82 -3.93 21.67
N ILE A 18 -5.17 -4.73 20.64
CA ILE A 18 -5.17 -4.30 19.26
C ILE A 18 -6.60 -4.01 18.79
N SER A 19 -6.79 -2.81 18.24
CA SER A 19 -8.03 -2.38 17.58
C SER A 19 -7.88 -2.54 16.07
N PHE A 20 -8.35 -3.65 15.52
CA PHE A 20 -8.19 -3.99 14.11
C PHE A 20 -9.22 -3.24 13.25
N LYS A 21 -8.76 -2.64 12.18
CA LYS A 21 -9.58 -1.94 11.19
C LYS A 21 -9.77 -2.81 9.96
N ASP A 22 -10.98 -3.35 9.79
CA ASP A 22 -11.30 -4.29 8.72
C ASP A 22 -11.79 -3.55 7.48
N VAL A 23 -10.95 -3.48 6.46
CA VAL A 23 -11.26 -2.83 5.17
C VAL A 23 -12.20 -3.67 4.29
N THR A 24 -12.43 -4.93 4.61
CA THR A 24 -13.30 -5.80 3.79
C THR A 24 -14.73 -5.30 3.75
N THR A 25 -15.15 -4.55 4.75
CA THR A 25 -16.46 -3.90 4.77
C THR A 25 -16.59 -2.76 3.75
N ILE A 26 -15.49 -2.08 3.41
CA ILE A 26 -15.45 -1.14 2.28
C ILE A 26 -15.57 -1.91 0.97
N LEU A 27 -14.81 -3.00 0.82
CA LEU A 27 -14.77 -3.78 -0.43
C LEU A 27 -16.13 -4.36 -0.83
N LYS A 28 -16.95 -4.78 0.14
CA LYS A 28 -18.28 -5.34 -0.13
C LYS A 28 -19.36 -4.30 -0.42
N ASP A 29 -19.14 -3.04 -0.05
CA ASP A 29 -20.03 -1.92 -0.34
C ASP A 29 -19.59 -1.24 -1.63
N ASN A 30 -20.36 -1.39 -2.71
CA ASN A 30 -19.98 -0.92 -4.04
C ASN A 30 -19.77 0.60 -4.11
N GLN A 31 -20.50 1.38 -3.33
CA GLN A 31 -20.35 2.84 -3.29
C GLN A 31 -19.10 3.24 -2.50
N ALA A 32 -18.85 2.59 -1.35
CA ALA A 32 -17.68 2.87 -0.52
C ALA A 32 -16.39 2.44 -1.25
N PHE A 33 -16.41 1.27 -1.91
CA PHE A 33 -15.26 0.77 -2.67
C PHE A 33 -14.93 1.70 -3.84
N ARG A 34 -15.93 2.07 -4.65
CA ARG A 34 -15.75 3.03 -5.74
C ARG A 34 -15.20 4.35 -5.22
N TYR A 35 -15.80 4.89 -4.17
CA TYR A 35 -15.36 6.15 -3.58
C TYR A 35 -13.89 6.11 -3.13
N ALA A 36 -13.45 5.03 -2.47
CA ALA A 36 -12.07 4.87 -2.04
C ALA A 36 -11.10 4.84 -3.24
N VAL A 37 -11.42 4.05 -4.28
CA VAL A 37 -10.61 3.96 -5.50
C VAL A 37 -10.55 5.32 -6.21
N ASP A 38 -11.70 5.97 -6.42
CA ASP A 38 -11.78 7.25 -7.12
C ASP A 38 -10.99 8.35 -6.40
N LYS A 39 -11.05 8.40 -5.06
CA LYS A 39 -10.30 9.39 -4.28
C LYS A 39 -8.78 9.20 -4.34
N ILE A 40 -8.30 7.96 -4.33
CA ILE A 40 -6.87 7.70 -4.53
C ILE A 40 -6.48 8.05 -5.98
N ALA A 41 -7.29 7.65 -6.96
CA ALA A 41 -7.05 7.97 -8.37
C ALA A 41 -7.02 9.49 -8.62
N GLU A 42 -7.92 10.24 -7.99
CA GLU A 42 -7.97 11.71 -8.06
C GLU A 42 -6.67 12.34 -7.52
N ASN A 43 -6.13 11.82 -6.41
CA ASN A 43 -4.84 12.27 -5.87
C ASN A 43 -3.66 11.99 -6.82
N LEU A 44 -3.77 10.97 -7.67
CA LEU A 44 -2.72 10.58 -8.61
C LEU A 44 -2.80 11.26 -9.98
N LYS A 45 -3.94 11.86 -10.31
CA LYS A 45 -4.28 12.33 -11.67
C LYS A 45 -3.24 13.25 -12.34
N ASN A 46 -2.53 14.07 -11.55
CA ASN A 46 -1.55 15.03 -12.07
C ASN A 46 -0.11 14.68 -11.69
N LYS A 47 0.16 13.43 -11.40
CA LYS A 47 1.47 12.98 -10.93
C LYS A 47 2.24 12.16 -11.98
N ASP A 48 1.66 11.98 -13.17
CA ASP A 48 2.26 11.24 -14.29
C ASP A 48 2.76 9.85 -13.85
N ILE A 49 1.86 9.07 -13.27
CA ILE A 49 2.18 7.72 -12.77
C ILE A 49 2.11 6.70 -13.91
N ASP A 50 3.22 6.00 -14.12
CA ASP A 50 3.33 4.91 -15.11
C ASP A 50 2.87 3.57 -14.52
N LEU A 51 3.10 3.37 -13.22
CA LEU A 51 2.96 2.07 -12.58
C LEU A 51 2.46 2.21 -11.14
N VAL A 52 1.49 1.40 -10.76
CA VAL A 52 1.07 1.20 -9.38
C VAL A 52 1.71 -0.08 -8.84
N VAL A 53 2.34 0.01 -7.68
CA VAL A 53 2.91 -1.13 -6.96
C VAL A 53 2.13 -1.35 -5.67
N GLY A 54 1.70 -2.59 -5.42
CA GLY A 54 0.97 -2.94 -4.21
C GLY A 54 1.51 -4.20 -3.54
N PRO A 55 1.68 -4.20 -2.20
CA PRO A 55 2.08 -5.39 -1.45
C PRO A 55 0.90 -6.33 -1.22
N GLU A 56 1.20 -7.65 -1.15
CA GLU A 56 0.17 -8.65 -0.82
C GLU A 56 -0.37 -8.47 0.61
N ALA A 57 -1.59 -8.82 0.85
CA ALA A 57 -2.61 -9.24 -0.10
C ALA A 57 -3.63 -8.10 -0.32
N ARG A 58 -3.92 -7.33 0.72
CA ARG A 58 -4.96 -6.30 0.70
C ARG A 58 -4.59 -5.09 -0.15
N GLY A 59 -3.28 -4.80 -0.30
CA GLY A 59 -2.79 -3.79 -1.23
C GLY A 59 -3.21 -4.05 -2.69
N PHE A 60 -3.34 -5.32 -3.09
CA PHE A 60 -3.82 -5.67 -4.44
C PHE A 60 -5.26 -5.23 -4.68
N LEU A 61 -6.09 -5.30 -3.65
CA LEU A 61 -7.52 -5.05 -3.75
C LEU A 61 -7.84 -3.57 -4.05
N PHE A 62 -6.95 -2.68 -3.65
CA PHE A 62 -7.04 -1.25 -3.97
C PHE A 62 -6.08 -0.84 -5.07
N GLY A 63 -4.88 -1.40 -5.10
CA GLY A 63 -3.84 -1.04 -6.07
C GLY A 63 -4.23 -1.34 -7.51
N ALA A 64 -4.76 -2.53 -7.78
CA ALA A 64 -5.16 -2.91 -9.14
C ALA A 64 -6.33 -2.06 -9.67
N PRO A 65 -7.43 -1.82 -8.92
CA PRO A 65 -8.48 -0.90 -9.35
C PRO A 65 -8.01 0.55 -9.55
N VAL A 66 -7.10 1.04 -8.69
CA VAL A 66 -6.52 2.38 -8.84
C VAL A 66 -5.68 2.47 -10.12
N ALA A 67 -4.82 1.47 -10.39
CA ALA A 67 -4.02 1.40 -11.62
C ALA A 67 -4.94 1.47 -12.86
N TYR A 68 -6.00 0.67 -12.88
CA TYR A 68 -6.99 0.69 -13.94
C TYR A 68 -7.64 2.08 -14.09
N ALA A 69 -8.01 2.73 -12.98
CA ALA A 69 -8.68 4.02 -13.01
C ALA A 69 -7.81 5.18 -13.53
N ILE A 70 -6.47 5.07 -13.42
CA ILE A 70 -5.52 6.09 -13.90
C ILE A 70 -4.80 5.70 -15.19
N ASP A 71 -5.21 4.60 -15.82
CA ASP A 71 -4.58 4.06 -17.05
C ASP A 71 -3.08 3.74 -16.88
N ALA A 72 -2.73 3.15 -15.72
CA ALA A 72 -1.38 2.71 -15.39
C ALA A 72 -1.31 1.18 -15.26
N GLY A 73 -0.10 0.63 -15.31
CA GLY A 73 0.14 -0.78 -15.00
C GLY A 73 0.07 -1.07 -13.50
N PHE A 74 -0.08 -2.36 -13.14
CA PHE A 74 -0.02 -2.82 -11.76
C PHE A 74 1.04 -3.90 -11.57
N VAL A 75 1.85 -3.77 -10.52
CA VAL A 75 2.88 -4.74 -10.12
C VAL A 75 2.68 -5.19 -8.68
N PRO A 76 2.57 -6.51 -8.44
CA PRO A 76 2.51 -7.06 -7.10
C PRO A 76 3.89 -7.16 -6.46
N VAL A 77 3.99 -6.77 -5.20
CA VAL A 77 5.07 -7.16 -4.29
C VAL A 77 4.56 -8.26 -3.38
N ARG A 78 5.29 -9.37 -3.29
CA ARG A 78 4.84 -10.54 -2.57
C ARG A 78 5.85 -11.05 -1.55
N LYS A 79 5.40 -11.88 -0.63
CA LYS A 79 6.28 -12.64 0.26
C LYS A 79 7.11 -13.64 -0.53
N ALA A 80 8.29 -13.97 0.01
CA ALA A 80 9.26 -14.85 -0.63
C ALA A 80 8.66 -16.17 -1.12
N GLY A 81 9.05 -16.57 -2.33
CA GLY A 81 8.66 -17.84 -2.94
C GLY A 81 7.31 -17.85 -3.67
N LYS A 82 6.63 -16.71 -3.77
CA LYS A 82 5.32 -16.63 -4.44
C LYS A 82 5.35 -16.11 -5.88
N LEU A 83 6.45 -15.52 -6.30
CA LEU A 83 6.63 -15.03 -7.67
C LEU A 83 7.41 -16.05 -8.51
N PRO A 84 6.97 -16.37 -9.76
CA PRO A 84 7.50 -17.50 -10.52
C PRO A 84 8.78 -17.21 -11.30
N CYS A 85 9.11 -15.95 -11.59
CA CYS A 85 10.30 -15.54 -12.33
C CYS A 85 11.39 -14.99 -11.41
N ASP A 86 12.49 -14.52 -11.99
CA ASP A 86 13.58 -13.90 -11.26
C ASP A 86 13.11 -12.70 -10.44
N THR A 87 13.47 -12.68 -9.19
CA THR A 87 13.05 -11.66 -8.23
C THR A 87 14.22 -10.91 -7.62
N LEU A 88 13.96 -9.65 -7.27
CA LEU A 88 14.73 -8.90 -6.30
C LEU A 88 14.06 -9.04 -4.93
N LYS A 89 14.86 -9.26 -3.90
CA LYS A 89 14.39 -9.50 -2.52
C LYS A 89 14.89 -8.43 -1.57
N THR A 90 14.08 -8.12 -0.57
CA THR A 90 14.50 -7.34 0.60
C THR A 90 13.90 -7.92 1.87
N SER A 91 14.65 -7.88 2.96
CA SER A 91 14.16 -8.28 4.28
C SER A 91 13.78 -7.06 5.10
N TYR A 92 12.80 -7.19 5.97
CA TYR A 92 12.46 -6.22 6.99
C TYR A 92 12.19 -6.89 8.33
N ASP A 93 12.51 -6.18 9.41
CA ASP A 93 12.36 -6.72 10.73
C ASP A 93 10.92 -6.68 11.20
N LEU A 94 10.46 -7.79 11.77
CA LEU A 94 9.21 -7.91 12.50
C LEU A 94 9.52 -7.87 14.01
N GLU A 95 8.50 -7.71 14.84
CA GLU A 95 8.62 -7.82 16.30
C GLU A 95 9.22 -9.18 16.70
N TYR A 96 8.92 -10.23 15.95
CA TYR A 96 9.41 -11.60 16.16
C TYR A 96 9.94 -12.20 14.85
N GLY A 97 11.15 -11.77 14.42
CA GLY A 97 11.82 -12.32 13.24
C GLY A 97 11.95 -11.35 12.08
N LYS A 98 12.17 -11.91 10.90
CA LYS A 98 12.29 -11.15 9.64
C LYS A 98 11.30 -11.69 8.62
N ASP A 99 10.71 -10.80 7.85
CA ASP A 99 9.95 -11.17 6.65
C ASP A 99 10.71 -10.72 5.40
N VAL A 100 10.46 -11.38 4.28
CA VAL A 100 11.12 -11.11 3.00
C VAL A 100 10.06 -10.80 1.96
N LEU A 101 10.23 -9.65 1.30
CA LEU A 101 9.41 -9.26 0.16
C LEU A 101 10.20 -9.37 -1.14
N GLU A 102 9.49 -9.70 -2.20
CA GLU A 102 10.00 -9.86 -3.55
C GLU A 102 9.21 -9.05 -4.57
N ILE A 103 9.93 -8.58 -5.59
CA ILE A 103 9.38 -8.01 -6.81
C ILE A 103 10.07 -8.68 -8.00
N HIS A 104 9.38 -8.89 -9.12
CA HIS A 104 10.03 -9.36 -10.34
C HIS A 104 11.10 -8.37 -10.81
N LYS A 105 12.27 -8.86 -11.23
CA LYS A 105 13.38 -8.02 -11.70
C LYS A 105 13.05 -7.18 -12.93
N ASP A 106 12.14 -7.64 -13.76
CA ASP A 106 11.69 -6.97 -14.98
C ASP A 106 10.44 -6.10 -14.80
N ALA A 107 9.93 -6.00 -13.56
CA ALA A 107 8.67 -5.30 -13.28
C ALA A 107 8.78 -3.78 -13.38
N VAL A 108 9.96 -3.22 -13.12
CA VAL A 108 10.22 -1.78 -13.12
C VAL A 108 11.46 -1.51 -13.96
N THR A 109 11.36 -0.56 -14.87
CA THR A 109 12.50 -0.06 -15.65
C THR A 109 13.01 1.26 -15.08
N PRO A 110 14.30 1.61 -15.27
CA PRO A 110 14.84 2.88 -14.83
C PRO A 110 14.02 4.08 -15.31
N GLY A 111 13.68 4.99 -14.39
CA GLY A 111 12.89 6.18 -14.68
C GLY A 111 11.37 6.01 -14.60
N THR A 112 10.86 4.77 -14.43
CA THR A 112 9.42 4.52 -14.23
C THR A 112 8.91 5.30 -13.02
N ARG A 113 7.82 6.04 -13.19
CA ARG A 113 7.16 6.81 -12.14
C ARG A 113 6.14 5.93 -11.42
N VAL A 114 6.37 5.67 -10.15
CA VAL A 114 5.64 4.67 -9.36
C VAL A 114 4.82 5.32 -8.27
N ALA A 115 3.54 4.94 -8.17
CA ALA A 115 2.72 5.13 -6.99
C ALA A 115 2.61 3.80 -6.23
N ILE A 116 2.83 3.84 -4.92
CA ILE A 116 2.55 2.69 -4.05
C ILE A 116 1.14 2.83 -3.50
N VAL A 117 0.37 1.75 -3.52
CA VAL A 117 -0.99 1.71 -2.97
C VAL A 117 -1.13 0.51 -2.04
N ASP A 118 -1.56 0.76 -0.80
CA ASP A 118 -1.84 -0.27 0.19
C ASP A 118 -3.12 0.06 0.98
N ASP A 119 -3.63 -0.90 1.71
CA ASP A 119 -4.83 -0.70 2.54
C ASP A 119 -4.54 0.09 3.83
N LEU A 120 -3.39 -0.14 4.46
CA LEU A 120 -3.09 0.37 5.79
C LEU A 120 -1.64 0.84 5.93
N LEU A 121 -1.45 2.05 6.42
CA LEU A 121 -0.17 2.53 6.95
C LEU A 121 -0.16 2.40 8.47
N ALA A 122 0.66 1.47 8.99
CA ALA A 122 0.90 1.28 10.41
C ALA A 122 2.28 1.84 10.80
N THR A 123 3.25 0.98 11.01
CA THR A 123 4.62 1.38 11.39
C THR A 123 5.49 1.83 10.22
N GLY A 124 5.07 1.59 8.99
CA GLY A 124 5.79 1.96 7.77
C GLY A 124 6.90 0.99 7.34
N GLY A 125 7.09 -0.11 8.04
CA GLY A 125 8.14 -1.10 7.73
C GLY A 125 7.97 -1.77 6.37
N THR A 126 6.78 -2.28 6.09
CA THR A 126 6.43 -2.88 4.79
C THR A 126 6.64 -1.89 3.65
N LEU A 127 6.13 -0.69 3.81
CA LEU A 127 6.23 0.34 2.78
C LEU A 127 7.69 0.72 2.49
N LYS A 128 8.51 0.88 3.52
CA LYS A 128 9.95 1.16 3.34
C LYS A 128 10.64 0.07 2.52
N SER A 129 10.27 -1.19 2.72
CA SER A 129 10.78 -2.31 1.95
C SER A 129 10.31 -2.30 0.51
N VAL A 130 9.04 -1.98 0.27
CA VAL A 130 8.49 -1.83 -1.10
C VAL A 130 9.20 -0.70 -1.84
N ILE A 131 9.39 0.46 -1.20
CA ILE A 131 10.14 1.60 -1.78
C ILE A 131 11.55 1.15 -2.18
N LYS A 132 12.26 0.47 -1.27
CA LYS A 132 13.61 -0.03 -1.54
C LYS A 132 13.68 -0.94 -2.75
N LEU A 133 12.73 -1.86 -2.92
CA LEU A 133 12.65 -2.75 -4.07
C LEU A 133 12.46 -1.98 -5.38
N VAL A 134 11.54 -1.03 -5.41
CA VAL A 134 11.27 -0.20 -6.58
C VAL A 134 12.49 0.64 -6.96
N GLU A 135 13.12 1.30 -6.00
CA GLU A 135 14.27 2.17 -6.24
C GLU A 135 15.53 1.38 -6.67
N GLN A 136 15.73 0.18 -6.14
CA GLN A 136 16.81 -0.70 -6.57
C GLN A 136 16.66 -1.16 -8.03
N LEU A 137 15.45 -1.22 -8.56
CA LEU A 137 15.18 -1.46 -9.99
C LEU A 137 15.28 -0.19 -10.85
N GLY A 138 15.55 0.97 -10.24
CA GLY A 138 15.66 2.25 -10.93
C GLY A 138 14.36 3.03 -11.05
N GLY A 139 13.28 2.57 -10.42
CA GLY A 139 12.01 3.28 -10.36
C GLY A 139 12.07 4.51 -9.46
N ASN A 140 11.24 5.48 -9.77
CA ASN A 140 11.05 6.70 -8.97
C ASN A 140 9.72 6.60 -8.21
N VAL A 141 9.78 6.44 -6.90
CA VAL A 141 8.59 6.45 -6.05
C VAL A 141 8.11 7.88 -5.86
N VAL A 142 7.01 8.23 -6.54
CA VAL A 142 6.42 9.57 -6.53
C VAL A 142 5.58 9.80 -5.29
N THR A 143 4.78 8.80 -4.90
CA THR A 143 3.83 8.92 -3.78
C THR A 143 3.43 7.55 -3.24
N ALA A 144 3.04 7.50 -1.97
CA ALA A 144 2.46 6.34 -1.33
C ALA A 144 1.05 6.67 -0.83
N ASN A 145 0.08 5.79 -1.13
CA ASN A 145 -1.34 6.04 -0.91
C ASN A 145 -1.97 4.92 -0.12
N PHE A 146 -2.78 5.28 0.87
CA PHE A 146 -3.40 4.35 1.80
C PHE A 146 -4.89 4.62 1.96
N VAL A 147 -5.66 3.57 2.21
CA VAL A 147 -7.04 3.73 2.66
C VAL A 147 -7.06 4.19 4.11
N ILE A 148 -6.26 3.57 4.97
CA ILE A 148 -6.20 3.85 6.41
C ILE A 148 -4.78 4.19 6.84
N GLU A 149 -4.65 5.18 7.73
CA GLU A 149 -3.41 5.47 8.45
C GLU A 149 -3.67 5.42 9.97
N LEU A 150 -2.82 4.67 10.68
CA LEU A 150 -2.79 4.63 12.14
C LEU A 150 -1.73 5.64 12.63
N THR A 151 -2.15 6.86 12.93
CA THR A 151 -1.24 8.00 13.12
C THR A 151 -0.32 7.85 14.32
N ASP A 152 -0.78 7.20 15.39
CA ASP A 152 -0.01 7.00 16.63
C ASP A 152 1.19 6.07 16.43
N LEU A 153 1.16 5.21 15.42
CA LEU A 153 2.28 4.36 15.05
C LEU A 153 3.38 5.09 14.26
N LYS A 154 3.12 6.34 13.89
CA LYS A 154 4.11 7.27 13.30
C LYS A 154 4.79 6.73 12.03
N GLY A 155 4.11 5.85 11.29
CA GLY A 155 4.65 5.27 10.05
C GLY A 155 5.07 6.31 9.02
N ARG A 156 4.31 7.41 8.92
CA ARG A 156 4.61 8.55 8.04
C ARG A 156 5.98 9.17 8.31
N LYS A 157 6.48 9.18 9.56
CA LYS A 157 7.79 9.73 9.90
C LYS A 157 8.96 8.96 9.27
N LYS A 158 8.78 7.68 8.95
CA LYS A 158 9.78 6.89 8.23
C LYS A 158 9.84 7.19 6.74
N LEU A 159 8.95 8.05 6.27
CA LEU A 159 8.69 8.36 4.87
C LEU A 159 8.82 9.87 4.59
N ASP A 160 9.60 10.58 5.40
CA ASP A 160 9.71 12.05 5.36
C ASP A 160 10.11 12.60 3.97
N ASN A 161 10.76 11.76 3.14
CA ASN A 161 11.21 12.15 1.79
C ASN A 161 10.16 11.81 0.70
N TYR A 162 8.99 11.28 1.07
CA TYR A 162 7.97 10.83 0.12
C TYR A 162 6.65 11.54 0.39
N ASP A 163 5.93 11.80 -0.69
CA ASP A 163 4.54 12.24 -0.59
C ASP A 163 3.66 11.08 -0.13
N VAL A 164 2.94 11.25 1.00
CA VAL A 164 2.09 10.24 1.59
C VAL A 164 0.67 10.74 1.72
N PHE A 165 -0.26 10.02 1.12
CA PHE A 165 -1.69 10.29 1.13
C PHE A 165 -2.45 9.17 1.85
N SER A 166 -3.41 9.52 2.69
CA SER A 166 -4.32 8.58 3.35
C SER A 166 -5.75 9.10 3.35
N LEU A 167 -6.71 8.22 3.06
CA LEU A 167 -8.14 8.60 3.04
C LEU A 167 -8.70 8.79 4.43
N ILE A 168 -8.32 7.91 5.35
CA ILE A 168 -8.84 7.85 6.71
C ILE A 168 -7.68 7.81 7.69
N GLN A 169 -7.78 8.59 8.76
CA GLN A 169 -6.80 8.58 9.84
C GLN A 169 -7.47 8.15 11.15
N TYR A 170 -6.83 7.23 11.85
CA TYR A 170 -7.19 6.82 13.21
C TYR A 170 -6.06 7.18 14.18
N ASN A 171 -6.43 7.84 15.25
CA ASN A 171 -5.63 7.94 16.46
C ASN A 171 -6.04 6.74 17.34
N ILE A 172 -5.09 5.93 17.77
CA ILE A 172 -5.35 4.72 18.55
C ILE A 172 -4.99 4.98 20.00
#